data_1b5eb76f08a856c94e1daebd86958756
#
_entry.id   1b5eb76f08a856c94e1daebd86958756
#
_cell.length_a   1.000
_cell.length_b   1.000
_cell.length_c   1.000
_cell.angle_alpha   90.00
_cell.angle_beta   90.00
_cell.angle_gamma   90.00
#
_symmetry.space_group_name_H-M   'P 1'
#
loop_
_entity.id
_entity.type
_entity.pdbx_description
1 polymer ?
#
loop_
_entity_poly.entity_id
_entity_poly.type
_entity_poly.pdbx_seq_one_letter_code
_entity_poly.pdbx_strand_id
1 'polypeptide(L)'
;MSAGVVTDVNRDYILVASLTLATIIACAVFGKGIVKLFSLGFGLAVGLITSKIVGAFNPVDIENISASPWLGLPTINLALPTFDVALIPLVVIMAIIQCVDTLGSFISIQRINDEDWKKLDTDQAAAGIQVNGIGNVLSGLIGGMPGGISSAHIGLVMASGAAARRVGAVTGILLMFSIFTPKLVAGLSSIPQPVIGALLAYTAAFMMVAGMELILSRLLSERRIFTVGLSVLIGLSTVILPGVYSHLPVLLANVCESTLAITAVSAILLNMLFRIGISRRAELPANPDGHHYETISPFMDRIGKDWGARRDIVEKASTACAETFEALTAHGVPSGDVALSVEFDEVDLLMTFTYPGNPLVIPTERPSLQDLLADSDVPAQLGGYIVRKYVDRLSQTRAGELNKLILKLEH
;
A
#
# COMPACT_ATOMS: atom_id res chain seq x y z
N MET A 1 -26.77 -20.32 5.83
CA MET A 1 -26.51 -20.85 4.47
C MET A 1 -25.27 -21.72 4.57
N SER A 2 -25.42 -23.05 4.50
CA SER A 2 -24.31 -23.99 4.49
C SER A 2 -23.46 -23.72 3.25
N ALA A 3 -22.18 -23.43 3.43
CA ALA A 3 -21.21 -23.43 2.35
C ALA A 3 -21.16 -24.84 1.78
N GLY A 4 -21.92 -25.10 0.72
CA GLY A 4 -21.81 -26.31 -0.05
C GLY A 4 -20.40 -26.37 -0.60
N VAL A 5 -19.59 -27.26 -0.06
CA VAL A 5 -18.36 -27.67 -0.68
C VAL A 5 -18.73 -28.09 -2.10
N VAL A 6 -18.22 -27.37 -3.10
CA VAL A 6 -18.43 -27.70 -4.51
C VAL A 6 -17.73 -29.04 -4.77
N THR A 7 -18.46 -30.13 -4.58
CA THR A 7 -17.96 -31.50 -4.71
C THR A 7 -17.98 -32.02 -6.13
N ASP A 8 -18.67 -31.31 -7.06
CA ASP A 8 -18.63 -31.59 -8.50
C ASP A 8 -18.02 -30.40 -9.24
N VAL A 9 -16.71 -30.39 -9.34
CA VAL A 9 -16.01 -29.46 -10.20
C VAL A 9 -16.26 -29.90 -11.64
N ASN A 10 -17.23 -29.26 -12.30
CA ASN A 10 -17.52 -29.54 -13.69
C ASN A 10 -16.26 -29.24 -14.53
N ARG A 11 -15.74 -30.26 -15.22
CA ARG A 11 -14.53 -30.17 -16.07
C ARG A 11 -14.63 -29.01 -17.05
N ASP A 12 -15.82 -28.75 -17.52
CA ASP A 12 -16.14 -27.71 -18.48
C ASP A 12 -15.90 -26.30 -17.90
N TYR A 13 -16.24 -26.09 -16.62
CA TYR A 13 -16.00 -24.83 -15.93
C TYR A 13 -14.50 -24.59 -15.69
N ILE A 14 -13.73 -25.63 -15.36
CA ILE A 14 -12.27 -25.51 -15.25
C ILE A 14 -11.68 -25.14 -16.61
N LEU A 15 -12.13 -25.76 -17.68
CA LEU A 15 -11.65 -25.51 -19.02
C LEU A 15 -11.93 -24.06 -19.44
N VAL A 16 -13.13 -23.54 -19.20
CA VAL A 16 -13.47 -22.14 -19.49
C VAL A 16 -12.61 -21.19 -18.66
N ALA A 17 -12.51 -21.42 -17.34
CA ALA A 17 -11.71 -20.57 -16.44
C ALA A 17 -10.23 -20.58 -16.82
N SER A 18 -9.65 -21.75 -17.08
CA SER A 18 -8.23 -21.88 -17.42
C SER A 18 -7.90 -21.25 -18.78
N LEU A 19 -8.76 -21.43 -19.78
CA LEU A 19 -8.56 -20.82 -21.10
C LEU A 19 -8.69 -19.28 -21.04
N THR A 20 -9.68 -18.80 -20.29
CA THR A 20 -9.85 -17.36 -20.03
C THR A 20 -8.60 -16.78 -19.37
N LEU A 21 -8.16 -17.39 -18.28
CA LEU A 21 -7.00 -16.94 -17.52
C LEU A 21 -5.71 -17.00 -18.36
N ALA A 22 -5.50 -18.11 -19.08
CA ALA A 22 -4.35 -18.27 -19.97
C ALA A 22 -4.31 -17.18 -21.07
N THR A 23 -5.47 -16.84 -21.64
CA THR A 23 -5.56 -15.76 -22.63
C THR A 23 -5.21 -14.41 -22.03
N ILE A 24 -5.73 -14.10 -20.83
CA ILE A 24 -5.41 -12.84 -20.13
C ILE A 24 -3.90 -12.76 -19.89
N ILE A 25 -3.31 -13.82 -19.33
CA ILE A 25 -1.87 -13.88 -19.02
C ILE A 25 -1.04 -13.75 -20.31
N ALA A 26 -1.39 -14.48 -21.36
CA ALA A 26 -0.69 -14.43 -22.64
C ALA A 26 -0.72 -13.00 -23.24
N CYS A 27 -1.86 -12.34 -23.23
CA CYS A 27 -2.00 -10.98 -23.71
C CYS A 27 -1.27 -9.96 -22.80
N ALA A 28 -1.29 -10.17 -21.50
CA ALA A 28 -0.65 -9.26 -20.54
C ALA A 28 0.89 -9.37 -20.56
N VAL A 29 1.42 -10.61 -20.71
CA VAL A 29 2.86 -10.87 -20.66
C VAL A 29 3.53 -10.69 -22.03
N PHE A 30 2.93 -11.26 -23.07
CA PHE A 30 3.53 -11.28 -24.43
C PHE A 30 2.98 -10.20 -25.34
N GLY A 31 1.81 -9.59 -24.99
CA GLY A 31 1.18 -8.53 -25.75
C GLY A 31 1.98 -7.22 -25.70
N LYS A 32 1.93 -6.46 -26.80
CA LYS A 32 2.54 -5.12 -26.91
C LYS A 32 1.46 -4.08 -27.19
N GLY A 33 1.64 -2.86 -26.65
CA GLY A 33 0.74 -1.73 -26.92
C GLY A 33 -0.70 -2.04 -26.55
N ILE A 34 -1.60 -1.95 -27.53
CA ILE A 34 -3.05 -2.11 -27.37
C ILE A 34 -3.43 -3.52 -26.87
N VAL A 35 -2.72 -4.57 -27.29
CA VAL A 35 -3.02 -5.95 -26.86
C VAL A 35 -2.81 -6.12 -25.37
N LYS A 36 -1.72 -5.56 -24.82
CA LYS A 36 -1.44 -5.58 -23.39
C LYS A 36 -2.51 -4.80 -22.61
N LEU A 37 -2.89 -3.62 -23.11
CA LEU A 37 -3.89 -2.75 -22.47
C LEU A 37 -5.26 -3.43 -22.39
N PHE A 38 -5.68 -4.13 -23.45
CA PHE A 38 -6.97 -4.80 -23.53
C PHE A 38 -6.93 -6.29 -23.17
N SER A 39 -5.89 -6.74 -22.45
CA SER A 39 -5.71 -8.16 -22.08
C SER A 39 -6.93 -8.76 -21.38
N LEU A 40 -7.56 -8.04 -20.45
CA LEU A 40 -8.80 -8.47 -19.79
C LEU A 40 -9.97 -8.56 -20.75
N GLY A 41 -10.09 -7.62 -21.69
CA GLY A 41 -11.14 -7.63 -22.71
C GLY A 41 -11.02 -8.84 -23.64
N PHE A 42 -9.80 -9.18 -24.09
CA PHE A 42 -9.55 -10.38 -24.87
C PHE A 42 -9.85 -11.66 -24.09
N GLY A 43 -9.42 -11.73 -22.82
CA GLY A 43 -9.76 -12.86 -21.96
C GLY A 43 -11.26 -13.00 -21.76
N LEU A 44 -11.97 -11.91 -21.50
CA LEU A 44 -13.43 -11.91 -21.40
C LEU A 44 -14.09 -12.41 -22.69
N ALA A 45 -13.66 -11.92 -23.85
CA ALA A 45 -14.21 -12.34 -25.14
C ALA A 45 -14.00 -13.85 -25.37
N VAL A 46 -12.79 -14.37 -25.16
CA VAL A 46 -12.48 -15.79 -25.27
C VAL A 46 -13.27 -16.60 -24.24
N GLY A 47 -13.37 -16.13 -23.00
CA GLY A 47 -14.15 -16.77 -21.95
C GLY A 47 -15.64 -16.87 -22.29
N LEU A 48 -16.25 -15.82 -22.85
CA LEU A 48 -17.65 -15.82 -23.29
C LEU A 48 -17.86 -16.77 -24.47
N ILE A 49 -16.96 -16.78 -25.45
CA ILE A 49 -17.02 -17.69 -26.61
C ILE A 49 -16.94 -19.14 -26.16
N THR A 50 -15.97 -19.48 -25.31
CA THR A 50 -15.80 -20.83 -24.79
C THR A 50 -16.96 -21.25 -23.91
N SER A 51 -17.49 -20.35 -23.07
CA SER A 51 -18.70 -20.62 -22.28
C SER A 51 -19.92 -20.93 -23.14
N LYS A 52 -20.03 -20.27 -24.30
CA LYS A 52 -21.12 -20.54 -25.26
C LYS A 52 -20.97 -21.92 -25.91
N ILE A 53 -19.75 -22.31 -26.28
CA ILE A 53 -19.46 -23.60 -26.91
C ILE A 53 -19.74 -24.77 -25.94
N VAL A 54 -19.36 -24.59 -24.68
CA VAL A 54 -19.49 -25.61 -23.63
C VAL A 54 -20.90 -25.62 -23.01
N GLY A 55 -21.73 -24.61 -23.29
CA GLY A 55 -23.07 -24.51 -22.72
C GLY A 55 -23.07 -24.03 -21.25
N ALA A 56 -22.06 -23.30 -20.84
CA ALA A 56 -21.92 -22.79 -19.45
C ALA A 56 -22.80 -21.56 -19.14
N PHE A 57 -23.57 -21.07 -20.10
CA PHE A 57 -24.55 -20.01 -19.87
C PHE A 57 -25.81 -20.57 -19.22
N ASN A 58 -26.31 -19.84 -18.22
CA ASN A 58 -27.60 -20.17 -17.65
C ASN A 58 -28.73 -19.72 -18.62
N PRO A 59 -29.66 -20.61 -19.01
CA PRO A 59 -30.77 -20.26 -19.92
C PRO A 59 -31.61 -19.07 -19.42
N VAL A 60 -31.82 -18.98 -18.09
CA VAL A 60 -32.57 -17.88 -17.46
C VAL A 60 -31.89 -16.52 -17.71
N ASP A 61 -30.56 -16.49 -17.68
CA ASP A 61 -29.82 -15.26 -17.91
C ASP A 61 -29.93 -14.79 -19.35
N ILE A 62 -29.94 -15.72 -20.32
CA ILE A 62 -30.14 -15.41 -21.73
C ILE A 62 -31.55 -14.83 -21.97
N GLU A 63 -32.55 -15.41 -21.32
CA GLU A 63 -33.91 -14.92 -21.38
C GLU A 63 -34.04 -13.52 -20.78
N ASN A 64 -33.44 -13.28 -19.65
CA ASN A 64 -33.38 -11.96 -19.01
C ASN A 64 -32.72 -10.90 -19.91
N ILE A 65 -31.62 -11.24 -20.58
CA ILE A 65 -30.98 -10.32 -21.55
C ILE A 65 -31.92 -10.00 -22.71
N SER A 66 -32.64 -11.00 -23.24
CA SER A 66 -33.54 -10.81 -24.36
C SER A 66 -34.76 -9.96 -23.99
N ALA A 67 -35.30 -10.15 -22.78
CA ALA A 67 -36.42 -9.41 -22.23
C ALA A 67 -36.09 -7.98 -21.81
N SER A 68 -34.82 -7.69 -21.54
CA SER A 68 -34.41 -6.36 -21.07
C SER A 68 -34.46 -5.33 -22.18
N PRO A 69 -35.03 -4.13 -21.94
CA PRO A 69 -35.09 -3.05 -22.94
C PRO A 69 -33.66 -2.46 -23.14
N TRP A 70 -33.46 -1.90 -24.36
CA TRP A 70 -32.20 -1.20 -24.68
C TRP A 70 -32.01 0.08 -23.86
N LEU A 71 -33.12 0.82 -23.63
CA LEU A 71 -33.16 2.04 -22.85
C LEU A 71 -34.26 1.92 -21.80
N GLY A 72 -33.95 2.32 -20.57
CA GLY A 72 -34.89 2.29 -19.46
C GLY A 72 -34.49 3.29 -18.36
N LEU A 73 -35.48 3.75 -17.63
CA LEU A 73 -35.21 4.53 -16.42
C LEU A 73 -34.93 3.59 -15.26
N PRO A 74 -33.95 3.92 -14.40
CA PRO A 74 -33.67 3.11 -13.22
C PRO A 74 -34.86 3.15 -12.26
N THR A 75 -35.23 2.00 -11.73
CA THR A 75 -36.20 1.92 -10.64
C THR A 75 -35.47 2.16 -9.33
N ILE A 76 -35.74 3.30 -8.70
CA ILE A 76 -35.15 3.64 -7.42
C ILE A 76 -36.04 3.01 -6.34
N ASN A 77 -35.54 2.00 -5.66
CA ASN A 77 -36.17 1.47 -4.45
C ASN A 77 -35.67 2.25 -3.22
N LEU A 78 -36.41 3.27 -2.85
CA LEU A 78 -36.18 3.99 -1.59
C LEU A 78 -36.63 3.06 -0.44
N ALA A 79 -35.74 2.20 0.00
CA ALA A 79 -35.95 1.45 1.23
C ALA A 79 -35.80 2.40 2.42
N LEU A 80 -36.84 2.47 3.27
CA LEU A 80 -36.70 3.19 4.54
C LEU A 80 -35.63 2.49 5.38
N PRO A 81 -34.59 3.22 5.82
CA PRO A 81 -33.51 2.62 6.61
C PRO A 81 -34.09 2.08 7.94
N THR A 82 -33.88 0.82 8.21
CA THR A 82 -34.13 0.21 9.51
C THR A 82 -32.85 0.27 10.32
N PHE A 83 -32.96 0.75 11.56
CA PHE A 83 -31.82 0.88 12.45
C PHE A 83 -31.78 -0.29 13.43
N ASP A 84 -30.74 -1.12 13.34
CA ASP A 84 -30.48 -2.20 14.28
C ASP A 84 -29.18 -1.93 15.05
N VAL A 85 -29.32 -1.74 16.37
CA VAL A 85 -28.19 -1.46 17.28
C VAL A 85 -27.17 -2.60 17.28
N ALA A 86 -27.59 -3.85 17.05
CA ALA A 86 -26.71 -5.00 17.02
C ALA A 86 -25.69 -4.97 15.86
N LEU A 87 -25.98 -4.22 14.79
CA LEU A 87 -25.08 -4.07 13.64
C LEU A 87 -24.03 -2.97 13.82
N ILE A 88 -24.18 -2.06 14.79
CA ILE A 88 -23.26 -0.92 14.96
C ILE A 88 -21.80 -1.37 15.09
N PRO A 89 -21.42 -2.35 15.94
CA PRO A 89 -20.02 -2.74 16.07
C PRO A 89 -19.43 -3.26 14.76
N LEU A 90 -20.20 -4.05 14.00
CA LEU A 90 -19.80 -4.56 12.71
C LEU A 90 -19.58 -3.42 11.71
N VAL A 91 -20.53 -2.48 11.63
CA VAL A 91 -20.43 -1.33 10.70
C VAL A 91 -19.23 -0.44 11.04
N VAL A 92 -18.97 -0.18 12.33
CA VAL A 92 -17.81 0.61 12.77
C VAL A 92 -16.50 -0.07 12.37
N ILE A 93 -16.37 -1.38 12.61
CA ILE A 93 -15.17 -2.13 12.23
C ILE A 93 -14.99 -2.12 10.71
N MET A 94 -16.06 -2.36 9.95
CA MET A 94 -16.01 -2.30 8.49
C MET A 94 -15.65 -0.91 7.98
N ALA A 95 -16.13 0.16 8.60
CA ALA A 95 -15.75 1.53 8.25
C ALA A 95 -14.26 1.79 8.51
N ILE A 96 -13.69 1.32 9.61
CA ILE A 96 -12.26 1.42 9.90
C ILE A 96 -11.44 0.66 8.85
N ILE A 97 -11.83 -0.58 8.53
CA ILE A 97 -11.17 -1.39 7.49
C ILE A 97 -11.20 -0.66 6.15
N GLN A 98 -12.35 -0.11 5.79
CA GLN A 98 -12.53 0.66 4.55
C GLN A 98 -11.61 1.89 4.51
N CYS A 99 -11.46 2.61 5.62
CA CYS A 99 -10.53 3.74 5.70
C CYS A 99 -9.07 3.29 5.50
N VAL A 100 -8.66 2.19 6.14
CA VAL A 100 -7.30 1.64 6.00
C VAL A 100 -7.03 1.16 4.58
N ASP A 101 -7.99 0.45 3.96
CA ASP A 101 -7.90 0.01 2.55
C ASP A 101 -7.79 1.20 1.58
N THR A 102 -8.60 2.24 1.82
CA THR A 102 -8.54 3.49 1.07
C THR A 102 -7.17 4.15 1.18
N LEU A 103 -6.59 4.25 2.38
CA LEU A 103 -5.24 4.79 2.58
C LEU A 103 -4.17 3.97 1.85
N GLY A 104 -4.23 2.64 1.95
CA GLY A 104 -3.32 1.75 1.23
C GLY A 104 -3.40 1.92 -0.30
N SER A 105 -4.61 2.09 -0.81
CA SER A 105 -4.88 2.36 -2.22
C SER A 105 -4.31 3.70 -2.68
N PHE A 106 -4.46 4.77 -1.87
CA PHE A 106 -3.86 6.08 -2.16
C PHE A 106 -2.34 6.04 -2.16
N ILE A 107 -1.72 5.38 -1.17
CA ILE A 107 -0.27 5.19 -1.13
C ILE A 107 0.22 4.51 -2.41
N SER A 108 -0.43 3.44 -2.83
CA SER A 108 -0.05 2.68 -4.01
C SER A 108 -0.17 3.50 -5.30
N ILE A 109 -1.27 4.24 -5.47
CA ILE A 109 -1.50 5.09 -6.65
C ILE A 109 -0.55 6.28 -6.69
N GLN A 110 -0.32 6.95 -5.58
CA GLN A 110 0.62 8.08 -5.53
C GLN A 110 2.04 7.62 -5.88
N ARG A 111 2.45 6.47 -5.37
CA ARG A 111 3.76 5.88 -5.66
C ARG A 111 3.95 5.47 -7.13
N ILE A 112 2.86 5.05 -7.81
CA ILE A 112 2.89 4.74 -9.25
C ILE A 112 3.01 6.04 -10.08
N ASN A 113 2.38 7.12 -9.64
CA ASN A 113 2.30 8.37 -10.38
C ASN A 113 3.49 9.29 -10.19
N ASP A 114 4.27 9.11 -9.14
CA ASP A 114 5.39 9.95 -8.76
C ASP A 114 6.60 9.08 -8.43
N GLU A 115 7.63 9.15 -9.29
CA GLU A 115 8.90 8.43 -9.10
C GLU A 115 9.68 8.96 -7.89
N ASP A 116 9.51 10.24 -7.55
CA ASP A 116 10.14 10.90 -6.40
C ASP A 116 9.25 10.87 -5.14
N TRP A 117 8.21 10.01 -5.13
CA TRP A 117 7.27 9.94 -4.01
C TRP A 117 7.98 9.64 -2.67
N LYS A 118 7.78 10.54 -1.72
CA LYS A 118 8.38 10.44 -0.38
C LYS A 118 7.36 10.09 0.68
N LYS A 119 6.21 10.77 0.67
CA LYS A 119 5.16 10.59 1.68
C LYS A 119 3.76 10.67 1.09
N LEU A 120 2.81 10.11 1.82
CA LEU A 120 1.40 10.21 1.48
C LEU A 120 0.94 11.67 1.55
N ASP A 121 0.32 12.15 0.48
CA ASP A 121 -0.45 13.39 0.52
C ASP A 121 -1.73 13.14 1.34
N THR A 122 -1.71 13.59 2.59
CA THR A 122 -2.78 13.37 3.56
C THR A 122 -4.06 14.11 3.17
N ASP A 123 -3.97 15.25 2.49
CA ASP A 123 -5.13 16.04 2.08
C ASP A 123 -5.90 15.34 0.96
N GLN A 124 -5.18 14.80 -0.02
CA GLN A 124 -5.80 13.97 -1.07
C GLN A 124 -6.40 12.69 -0.51
N ALA A 125 -5.72 12.03 0.42
CA ALA A 125 -6.22 10.82 1.04
C ALA A 125 -7.48 11.09 1.88
N ALA A 126 -7.49 12.16 2.67
CA ALA A 126 -8.66 12.59 3.45
C ALA A 126 -9.84 12.94 2.55
N ALA A 127 -9.61 13.68 1.45
CA ALA A 127 -10.64 13.97 0.47
C ALA A 127 -11.21 12.69 -0.17
N GLY A 128 -10.34 11.69 -0.47
CA GLY A 128 -10.78 10.40 -1.00
C GLY A 128 -11.64 9.61 -0.04
N ILE A 129 -11.30 9.58 1.24
CA ILE A 129 -12.11 8.93 2.29
C ILE A 129 -13.48 9.63 2.41
N GLN A 130 -13.50 10.96 2.39
CA GLN A 130 -14.75 11.72 2.46
C GLN A 130 -15.67 11.44 1.27
N VAL A 131 -15.12 11.45 0.04
CA VAL A 131 -15.87 11.15 -1.18
C VAL A 131 -16.44 9.72 -1.13
N ASN A 132 -15.64 8.74 -0.70
CA ASN A 132 -16.10 7.37 -0.53
C ASN A 132 -17.21 7.27 0.53
N GLY A 133 -17.07 7.96 1.65
CA GLY A 133 -18.09 8.03 2.70
C GLY A 133 -19.41 8.63 2.22
N ILE A 134 -19.35 9.76 1.51
CA ILE A 134 -20.54 10.40 0.90
C ILE A 134 -21.19 9.45 -0.12
N GLY A 135 -20.36 8.79 -0.96
CA GLY A 135 -20.85 7.82 -1.93
C GLY A 135 -21.61 6.66 -1.26
N ASN A 136 -21.10 6.16 -0.13
CA ASN A 136 -21.74 5.09 0.62
C ASN A 136 -23.07 5.54 1.28
N VAL A 137 -23.13 6.76 1.79
CA VAL A 137 -24.40 7.33 2.31
C VAL A 137 -25.44 7.43 1.19
N LEU A 138 -25.05 7.98 0.04
CA LEU A 138 -25.95 8.09 -1.11
C LEU A 138 -26.39 6.70 -1.63
N SER A 139 -25.46 5.75 -1.71
CA SER A 139 -25.77 4.37 -2.09
C SER A 139 -26.78 3.74 -1.14
N GLY A 140 -26.57 3.90 0.18
CA GLY A 140 -27.51 3.38 1.18
C GLY A 140 -28.90 4.01 1.09
N LEU A 141 -28.99 5.32 0.82
CA LEU A 141 -30.28 6.02 0.66
C LEU A 141 -31.10 5.54 -0.55
N ILE A 142 -30.45 5.12 -1.61
CA ILE A 142 -31.12 4.56 -2.80
C ILE A 142 -31.27 3.04 -2.78
N GLY A 143 -30.94 2.40 -1.63
CA GLY A 143 -31.03 0.94 -1.47
C GLY A 143 -29.91 0.17 -2.15
N GLY A 144 -28.78 0.82 -2.46
CA GLY A 144 -27.59 0.20 -3.03
C GLY A 144 -26.65 -0.39 -1.96
N MET A 145 -25.71 -1.21 -2.40
CA MET A 145 -24.65 -1.72 -1.54
C MET A 145 -23.56 -0.67 -1.31
N PRO A 146 -22.94 -0.64 -0.11
CA PRO A 146 -21.76 0.18 0.11
C PRO A 146 -20.63 -0.27 -0.80
N GLY A 147 -19.93 0.70 -1.40
CA GLY A 147 -18.78 0.45 -2.26
C GLY A 147 -17.47 0.90 -1.61
N GLY A 148 -16.36 0.40 -2.10
CA GLY A 148 -15.02 0.80 -1.69
C GLY A 148 -14.13 1.07 -2.88
N ILE A 149 -12.95 1.64 -2.60
CA ILE A 149 -11.90 1.76 -3.61
C ILE A 149 -11.39 0.34 -3.90
N SER A 150 -11.41 -0.03 -5.15
CA SER A 150 -10.96 -1.36 -5.56
C SER A 150 -9.45 -1.39 -5.77
N SER A 151 -8.72 -2.01 -4.87
CA SER A 151 -7.28 -2.26 -5.00
C SER A 151 -6.92 -3.09 -6.24
N ALA A 152 -7.86 -3.89 -6.75
CA ALA A 152 -7.70 -4.62 -8.01
C ALA A 152 -7.45 -3.69 -9.22
N HIS A 153 -8.06 -2.50 -9.24
CA HIS A 153 -7.83 -1.53 -10.30
C HIS A 153 -6.44 -0.92 -10.24
N ILE A 154 -5.82 -0.84 -9.06
CA ILE A 154 -4.42 -0.39 -8.91
C ILE A 154 -3.48 -1.35 -9.63
N GLY A 155 -3.68 -2.66 -9.46
CA GLY A 155 -2.95 -3.67 -10.21
C GLY A 155 -3.12 -3.53 -11.72
N LEU A 156 -4.32 -3.19 -12.20
CA LEU A 156 -4.58 -2.91 -13.61
C LEU A 156 -3.88 -1.64 -14.10
N VAL A 157 -3.85 -0.59 -13.30
CA VAL A 157 -3.12 0.65 -13.59
C VAL A 157 -1.63 0.35 -13.72
N MET A 158 -1.04 -0.43 -12.81
CA MET A 158 0.34 -0.87 -12.89
C MET A 158 0.62 -1.68 -14.17
N ALA A 159 -0.25 -2.65 -14.47
CA ALA A 159 -0.09 -3.52 -15.63
C ALA A 159 -0.22 -2.78 -16.97
N SER A 160 -1.14 -1.81 -17.05
CA SER A 160 -1.44 -1.05 -18.27
C SER A 160 -0.57 0.20 -18.45
N GLY A 161 -0.01 0.75 -17.35
CA GLY A 161 0.64 2.06 -17.33
C GLY A 161 -0.33 3.24 -17.51
N ALA A 162 -1.66 3.00 -17.47
CA ALA A 162 -2.69 4.01 -17.68
C ALA A 162 -3.14 4.65 -16.35
N ALA A 163 -2.28 5.45 -15.73
CA ALA A 163 -2.54 6.09 -14.44
C ALA A 163 -3.20 7.48 -14.53
N ALA A 164 -3.63 7.89 -15.73
CA ALA A 164 -4.15 9.23 -15.95
C ALA A 164 -5.48 9.48 -15.18
N ARG A 165 -5.55 10.57 -14.43
CA ARG A 165 -6.74 11.00 -13.66
C ARG A 165 -8.02 11.05 -14.50
N ARG A 166 -7.90 11.40 -15.79
CA ARG A 166 -9.02 11.46 -16.74
C ARG A 166 -9.68 10.09 -17.01
N VAL A 167 -8.90 9.00 -16.89
CA VAL A 167 -9.45 7.65 -17.10
C VAL A 167 -10.52 7.33 -16.06
N GLY A 168 -10.26 7.65 -14.78
CA GLY A 168 -11.26 7.46 -13.71
C GLY A 168 -12.53 8.29 -13.94
N ALA A 169 -12.40 9.55 -14.35
CA ALA A 169 -13.55 10.41 -14.64
C ALA A 169 -14.40 9.86 -15.80
N VAL A 170 -13.76 9.45 -16.90
CA VAL A 170 -14.46 8.86 -18.05
C VAL A 170 -15.15 7.55 -17.67
N THR A 171 -14.47 6.70 -16.89
CA THR A 171 -15.05 5.45 -16.38
C THR A 171 -16.30 5.72 -15.54
N GLY A 172 -16.24 6.69 -14.62
CA GLY A 172 -17.40 7.10 -13.81
C GLY A 172 -18.58 7.57 -14.67
N ILE A 173 -18.33 8.39 -15.68
CA ILE A 173 -19.35 8.86 -16.64
C ILE A 173 -19.95 7.67 -17.39
N LEU A 174 -19.13 6.76 -17.91
CA LEU A 174 -19.62 5.57 -18.62
C LEU A 174 -20.49 4.68 -17.72
N LEU A 175 -20.11 4.50 -16.46
CA LEU A 175 -20.91 3.76 -15.49
C LEU A 175 -22.24 4.45 -15.21
N MET A 176 -22.27 5.79 -15.11
CA MET A 176 -23.53 6.53 -14.99
C MET A 176 -24.43 6.34 -16.21
N PHE A 177 -23.89 6.34 -17.42
CA PHE A 177 -24.67 6.05 -18.62
C PHE A 177 -25.18 4.61 -18.68
N SER A 178 -24.44 3.65 -18.13
CA SER A 178 -24.87 2.24 -18.11
C SER A 178 -26.18 2.03 -17.32
N ILE A 179 -26.50 2.90 -16.37
CA ILE A 179 -27.75 2.85 -15.60
C ILE A 179 -28.98 2.95 -16.53
N PHE A 180 -28.88 3.70 -17.64
CA PHE A 180 -29.96 3.89 -18.59
C PHE A 180 -30.01 2.79 -19.66
N THR A 181 -29.11 1.80 -19.60
CA THR A 181 -29.05 0.70 -20.56
C THR A 181 -29.22 -0.66 -19.85
N PRO A 182 -30.46 -1.04 -19.45
CA PRO A 182 -30.72 -2.27 -18.69
C PRO A 182 -30.23 -3.52 -19.42
N LYS A 183 -30.27 -3.55 -20.73
CA LYS A 183 -29.79 -4.69 -21.53
C LYS A 183 -28.27 -4.90 -21.40
N LEU A 184 -27.50 -3.81 -21.36
CA LEU A 184 -26.04 -3.90 -21.11
C LEU A 184 -25.75 -4.40 -19.70
N VAL A 185 -26.47 -3.91 -18.70
CA VAL A 185 -26.35 -4.35 -17.30
C VAL A 185 -26.73 -5.82 -17.17
N ALA A 186 -27.84 -6.26 -17.77
CA ALA A 186 -28.24 -7.66 -17.80
C ALA A 186 -27.16 -8.54 -18.46
N GLY A 187 -26.57 -8.09 -19.57
CA GLY A 187 -25.47 -8.81 -20.22
C GLY A 187 -24.23 -8.94 -19.34
N LEU A 188 -23.84 -7.88 -18.63
CA LEU A 188 -22.71 -7.93 -17.68
C LEU A 188 -23.00 -8.83 -16.47
N SER A 189 -24.24 -8.81 -15.97
CA SER A 189 -24.66 -9.65 -14.84
C SER A 189 -24.74 -11.15 -15.20
N SER A 190 -24.89 -11.44 -16.48
CA SER A 190 -25.03 -12.81 -17.01
C SER A 190 -23.70 -13.43 -17.44
N ILE A 191 -22.57 -12.79 -17.11
CA ILE A 191 -21.25 -13.36 -17.39
C ILE A 191 -21.10 -14.67 -16.58
N PRO A 192 -20.73 -15.81 -17.22
CA PRO A 192 -20.61 -17.09 -16.53
C PRO A 192 -19.58 -17.05 -15.40
N GLN A 193 -19.91 -17.67 -14.27
CA GLN A 193 -19.07 -17.69 -13.07
C GLN A 193 -17.61 -18.11 -13.32
N PRO A 194 -17.29 -19.12 -14.16
CA PRO A 194 -15.90 -19.48 -14.43
C PRO A 194 -15.09 -18.36 -15.11
N VAL A 195 -15.76 -17.52 -15.93
CA VAL A 195 -15.11 -16.36 -16.55
C VAL A 195 -14.82 -15.28 -15.51
N ILE A 196 -15.81 -14.97 -14.66
CA ILE A 196 -15.65 -14.03 -13.55
C ILE A 196 -14.54 -14.51 -12.62
N GLY A 197 -14.52 -15.81 -12.27
CA GLY A 197 -13.49 -16.42 -11.44
C GLY A 197 -12.08 -16.24 -12.01
N ALA A 198 -11.91 -16.40 -13.33
CA ALA A 198 -10.64 -16.19 -14.00
C ALA A 198 -10.19 -14.71 -13.96
N LEU A 199 -11.10 -13.78 -14.20
CA LEU A 199 -10.85 -12.34 -14.08
C LEU A 199 -10.44 -11.95 -12.64
N LEU A 200 -11.16 -12.45 -11.65
CA LEU A 200 -10.86 -12.22 -10.24
C LEU A 200 -9.52 -12.82 -9.84
N ALA A 201 -9.19 -14.04 -10.30
CA ALA A 201 -7.89 -14.67 -10.03
C ALA A 201 -6.73 -13.84 -10.58
N TYR A 202 -6.87 -13.32 -11.80
CA TYR A 202 -5.87 -12.42 -12.40
C TYR A 202 -5.69 -11.14 -11.57
N THR A 203 -6.78 -10.46 -11.22
CA THR A 203 -6.71 -9.22 -10.42
C THR A 203 -6.19 -9.48 -9.00
N ALA A 204 -6.59 -10.61 -8.38
CA ALA A 204 -6.11 -11.01 -7.06
C ALA A 204 -4.60 -11.25 -7.04
N ALA A 205 -4.02 -11.80 -8.12
CA ALA A 205 -2.58 -11.96 -8.24
C ALA A 205 -1.83 -10.62 -8.14
N PHE A 206 -2.31 -9.58 -8.84
CA PHE A 206 -1.73 -8.23 -8.73
C PHE A 206 -1.92 -7.62 -7.35
N MET A 207 -3.11 -7.78 -6.75
CA MET A 207 -3.38 -7.28 -5.39
C MET A 207 -2.45 -7.93 -4.37
N MET A 208 -2.22 -9.25 -4.49
CA MET A 208 -1.33 -9.98 -3.59
C MET A 208 0.11 -9.46 -3.70
N VAL A 209 0.62 -9.28 -4.92
CA VAL A 209 1.97 -8.75 -5.14
C VAL A 209 2.08 -7.30 -4.64
N ALA A 210 1.12 -6.44 -4.95
CA ALA A 210 1.11 -5.06 -4.45
C ALA A 210 1.05 -4.99 -2.92
N GLY A 211 0.27 -5.85 -2.28
CA GLY A 211 0.23 -5.96 -0.82
C GLY A 211 1.55 -6.44 -0.22
N MET A 212 2.19 -7.45 -0.83
CA MET A 212 3.52 -7.91 -0.42
C MET A 212 4.57 -6.80 -0.60
N GLU A 213 4.54 -6.09 -1.72
CA GLU A 213 5.45 -4.97 -1.98
C GLU A 213 5.31 -3.86 -0.93
N LEU A 214 4.08 -3.55 -0.51
CA LEU A 214 3.82 -2.59 0.55
C LEU A 214 4.36 -3.07 1.90
N ILE A 215 4.20 -4.35 2.24
CA ILE A 215 4.74 -4.95 3.46
C ILE A 215 6.26 -4.91 3.46
N LEU A 216 6.89 -5.29 2.32
CA LEU A 216 8.34 -5.37 2.15
C LEU A 216 9.02 -4.00 1.95
N SER A 217 8.25 -2.95 1.68
CA SER A 217 8.79 -1.59 1.53
C SER A 217 9.44 -1.07 2.81
N ARG A 218 9.08 -1.62 3.94
CA ARG A 218 9.65 -1.29 5.25
C ARG A 218 10.53 -2.42 5.77
N LEU A 219 11.51 -2.11 6.60
CA LEU A 219 12.36 -3.10 7.24
C LEU A 219 11.52 -4.03 8.13
N LEU A 220 11.71 -5.34 7.95
CA LEU A 220 11.01 -6.37 8.71
C LEU A 220 11.80 -6.66 9.98
N SER A 221 11.23 -6.30 11.14
CA SER A 221 11.66 -6.80 12.45
C SER A 221 10.91 -8.09 12.80
N GLU A 222 11.42 -8.85 13.77
CA GLU A 222 10.70 -10.03 14.28
C GLU A 222 9.29 -9.70 14.74
N ARG A 223 9.12 -8.58 15.45
CA ARG A 223 7.80 -8.09 15.90
C ARG A 223 6.85 -7.87 14.74
N ARG A 224 7.34 -7.32 13.65
CA ARG A 224 6.55 -7.03 12.45
C ARG A 224 6.20 -8.28 11.67
N ILE A 225 7.14 -9.24 11.58
CA ILE A 225 6.91 -10.55 10.99
C ILE A 225 5.78 -11.26 11.75
N PHE A 226 5.81 -11.25 13.09
CA PHE A 226 4.75 -11.84 13.90
C PHE A 226 3.43 -11.08 13.78
N THR A 227 3.46 -9.75 13.74
CA THR A 227 2.23 -8.95 13.53
C THR A 227 1.55 -9.34 12.23
N VAL A 228 2.25 -9.36 11.12
CA VAL A 228 1.69 -9.69 9.81
C VAL A 228 1.32 -11.17 9.73
N GLY A 229 2.26 -12.05 10.09
CA GLY A 229 2.09 -13.50 9.95
C GLY A 229 0.95 -14.05 10.81
N LEU A 230 0.91 -13.69 12.10
CA LEU A 230 -0.16 -14.14 13.00
C LEU A 230 -1.53 -13.56 12.61
N SER A 231 -1.58 -12.29 12.20
CA SER A 231 -2.84 -11.68 11.76
C SER A 231 -3.43 -12.39 10.55
N VAL A 232 -2.59 -12.72 9.57
CA VAL A 232 -3.02 -13.48 8.37
C VAL A 232 -3.46 -14.89 8.77
N LEU A 233 -2.72 -15.58 9.65
CA LEU A 233 -3.10 -16.91 10.12
C LEU A 233 -4.42 -16.90 10.89
N ILE A 234 -4.63 -15.91 11.78
CA ILE A 234 -5.88 -15.72 12.50
C ILE A 234 -7.02 -15.45 11.51
N GLY A 235 -6.80 -14.62 10.49
CA GLY A 235 -7.79 -14.40 9.45
C GLY A 235 -8.13 -15.68 8.69
N LEU A 236 -7.13 -16.41 8.20
CA LEU A 236 -7.34 -17.66 7.45
C LEU A 236 -8.02 -18.74 8.30
N SER A 237 -7.87 -18.70 9.63
CA SER A 237 -8.54 -19.68 10.52
C SER A 237 -10.07 -19.64 10.42
N THR A 238 -10.66 -18.51 10.02
CA THR A 238 -12.11 -18.41 9.81
C THR A 238 -12.60 -19.29 8.65
N VAL A 239 -11.75 -19.45 7.63
CA VAL A 239 -12.05 -20.29 6.45
C VAL A 239 -11.68 -21.75 6.69
N ILE A 240 -10.53 -21.99 7.36
CA ILE A 240 -10.00 -23.35 7.57
C ILE A 240 -10.71 -24.05 8.74
N LEU A 241 -11.07 -23.29 9.79
CA LEU A 241 -11.65 -23.81 11.03
C LEU A 241 -12.94 -23.04 11.41
N PRO A 242 -13.97 -23.03 10.57
CA PRO A 242 -15.18 -22.22 10.79
C PRO A 242 -15.90 -22.54 12.11
N GLY A 243 -15.78 -23.77 12.61
CA GLY A 243 -16.42 -24.20 13.88
C GLY A 243 -15.84 -23.56 15.14
N VAL A 244 -14.62 -23.02 15.09
CA VAL A 244 -13.97 -22.41 16.27
C VAL A 244 -14.71 -21.17 16.76
N TYR A 245 -15.33 -20.43 15.85
CA TYR A 245 -16.00 -19.15 16.14
C TYR A 245 -17.50 -19.27 16.40
N SER A 246 -18.08 -20.46 16.24
CA SER A 246 -19.54 -20.70 16.36
C SER A 246 -20.12 -20.50 17.76
N HIS A 247 -19.29 -20.52 18.80
CA HIS A 247 -19.69 -20.38 20.20
C HIS A 247 -19.51 -18.96 20.76
N LEU A 248 -19.12 -18.00 19.95
CA LEU A 248 -18.93 -16.63 20.39
C LEU A 248 -20.26 -15.88 20.52
N PRO A 249 -20.34 -14.87 21.42
CA PRO A 249 -21.49 -13.96 21.47
C PRO A 249 -21.74 -13.32 20.10
N VAL A 250 -23.01 -13.07 19.76
CA VAL A 250 -23.45 -12.59 18.44
C VAL A 250 -22.65 -11.36 17.96
N LEU A 251 -22.30 -10.44 18.87
CA LEU A 251 -21.51 -9.25 18.54
C LEU A 251 -20.09 -9.57 18.05
N LEU A 252 -19.47 -10.59 18.62
CA LEU A 252 -18.12 -11.05 18.24
C LEU A 252 -18.17 -12.02 17.07
N ALA A 253 -19.22 -12.84 16.98
CA ALA A 253 -19.41 -13.80 15.90
C ALA A 253 -19.43 -13.08 14.53
N ASN A 254 -20.20 -12.00 14.41
CA ASN A 254 -20.28 -11.22 13.17
C ASN A 254 -18.92 -10.68 12.70
N VAL A 255 -18.04 -10.29 13.64
CA VAL A 255 -16.67 -9.83 13.31
C VAL A 255 -15.78 -11.00 12.95
N CYS A 256 -15.90 -12.12 13.69
CA CYS A 256 -15.08 -13.31 13.48
C CYS A 256 -15.49 -14.13 12.25
N GLU A 257 -16.69 -13.97 11.73
CA GLU A 257 -17.13 -14.56 10.46
C GLU A 257 -16.49 -13.87 9.24
N SER A 258 -16.05 -12.61 9.40
CA SER A 258 -15.35 -11.88 8.33
C SER A 258 -13.85 -12.07 8.46
N THR A 259 -13.24 -12.81 7.51
CA THR A 259 -11.78 -13.01 7.42
C THR A 259 -11.02 -11.68 7.42
N LEU A 260 -11.51 -10.68 6.69
CA LEU A 260 -10.89 -9.35 6.64
C LEU A 260 -10.98 -8.62 7.97
N ALA A 261 -12.16 -8.66 8.63
CA ALA A 261 -12.36 -7.98 9.90
C ALA A 261 -11.46 -8.54 11.00
N ILE A 262 -11.42 -9.85 11.16
CA ILE A 262 -10.60 -10.49 12.19
C ILE A 262 -9.10 -10.32 11.89
N THR A 263 -8.68 -10.36 10.62
CA THR A 263 -7.29 -10.08 10.23
C THR A 263 -6.90 -8.66 10.61
N ALA A 264 -7.73 -7.67 10.28
CA ALA A 264 -7.46 -6.27 10.58
C ALA A 264 -7.44 -5.98 12.10
N VAL A 265 -8.42 -6.50 12.83
CA VAL A 265 -8.48 -6.34 14.29
C VAL A 265 -7.27 -6.99 14.96
N SER A 266 -6.91 -8.21 14.58
CA SER A 266 -5.73 -8.89 15.12
C SER A 266 -4.44 -8.17 14.76
N ALA A 267 -4.32 -7.62 13.53
CA ALA A 267 -3.17 -6.82 13.13
C ALA A 267 -3.02 -5.55 13.99
N ILE A 268 -4.11 -4.84 14.24
CA ILE A 268 -4.11 -3.64 15.10
C ILE A 268 -3.71 -4.02 16.53
N LEU A 269 -4.35 -5.04 17.10
CA LEU A 269 -4.07 -5.48 18.47
C LEU A 269 -2.63 -5.96 18.65
N LEU A 270 -2.12 -6.80 17.74
CA LEU A 270 -0.74 -7.27 17.78
C LEU A 270 0.25 -6.13 17.58
N ASN A 271 -0.04 -5.19 16.68
CA ASN A 271 0.81 -4.01 16.49
C ASN A 271 0.86 -3.15 17.75
N MET A 272 -0.27 -2.93 18.42
CA MET A 272 -0.30 -2.21 19.70
C MET A 272 0.50 -2.93 20.78
N LEU A 273 0.33 -4.26 20.89
CA LEU A 273 1.03 -5.09 21.88
C LEU A 273 2.54 -5.09 21.65
N PHE A 274 2.98 -5.34 20.41
CA PHE A 274 4.40 -5.45 20.09
C PHE A 274 5.12 -4.10 20.03
N ARG A 275 4.38 -2.99 20.06
CA ARG A 275 4.94 -1.64 20.10
C ARG A 275 5.35 -1.20 21.51
N ILE A 276 4.91 -1.93 22.54
CA ILE A 276 5.26 -1.63 23.93
C ILE A 276 6.77 -1.80 24.12
N GLY A 277 7.43 -0.78 24.69
CA GLY A 277 8.85 -0.82 25.02
C GLY A 277 9.81 -0.46 23.88
N ILE A 278 9.33 0.07 22.74
CA ILE A 278 10.19 0.63 21.69
C ILE A 278 10.51 2.08 22.07
N SER A 279 11.81 2.38 22.24
CA SER A 279 12.29 3.76 22.40
C SER A 279 12.23 4.47 21.05
N ARG A 280 11.78 5.71 21.03
CA ARG A 280 11.79 6.56 19.85
C ARG A 280 13.12 7.26 19.61
N ARG A 281 14.06 7.09 20.54
CA ARG A 281 15.39 7.69 20.50
C ARG A 281 16.46 6.63 20.72
N ALA A 282 17.48 6.67 19.89
CA ALA A 282 18.67 5.84 20.01
C ALA A 282 19.92 6.70 19.93
N GLU A 283 20.92 6.38 20.72
CA GLU A 283 22.20 7.07 20.72
C GLU A 283 23.30 6.09 20.33
N LEU A 284 24.19 6.53 19.45
CA LEU A 284 25.39 5.81 19.11
C LEU A 284 26.52 6.41 19.96
N PRO A 285 27.08 5.66 20.91
CA PRO A 285 28.29 6.09 21.58
C PRO A 285 29.40 6.23 20.52
N ALA A 286 30.01 7.39 20.47
CA ALA A 286 31.06 7.69 19.52
C ALA A 286 32.24 6.72 19.73
N ASN A 287 32.52 5.93 18.70
CA ASN A 287 33.68 5.03 18.72
C ASN A 287 34.73 5.53 17.73
N PRO A 288 35.98 5.75 18.14
CA PRO A 288 36.99 6.48 17.37
C PRO A 288 37.68 5.69 16.25
N ASP A 289 37.35 4.45 15.99
CA ASP A 289 38.14 3.54 15.16
C ASP A 289 37.93 3.67 13.63
N GLY A 290 37.88 4.86 13.10
CA GLY A 290 38.15 5.13 11.66
C GLY A 290 37.25 4.55 10.55
N HIS A 291 36.44 3.55 10.86
CA HIS A 291 35.52 2.91 9.90
C HIS A 291 34.06 3.31 10.20
N HIS A 292 33.75 4.57 9.96
CA HIS A 292 32.43 5.12 10.34
C HIS A 292 31.25 4.39 9.70
N TYR A 293 31.37 4.02 8.42
CA TYR A 293 30.29 3.32 7.73
C TYR A 293 30.02 1.92 8.32
N GLU A 294 31.07 1.17 8.65
CA GLU A 294 30.93 -0.19 9.21
C GLU A 294 30.29 -0.21 10.60
N THR A 295 30.39 0.90 11.35
CA THR A 295 29.76 1.05 12.67
C THR A 295 28.36 1.63 12.57
N ILE A 296 28.16 2.63 11.71
CA ILE A 296 26.90 3.36 11.58
C ILE A 296 25.86 2.51 10.86
N SER A 297 26.23 1.79 9.79
CA SER A 297 25.28 1.04 8.98
C SER A 297 24.56 -0.06 9.78
N PRO A 298 25.24 -0.93 10.57
CA PRO A 298 24.54 -1.91 11.41
C PRO A 298 23.68 -1.28 12.51
N PHE A 299 24.12 -0.14 13.06
CA PHE A 299 23.35 0.60 14.05
C PHE A 299 22.05 1.12 13.43
N MET A 300 22.13 1.81 12.30
CA MET A 300 20.99 2.35 11.58
C MET A 300 20.03 1.25 11.11
N ASP A 301 20.55 0.12 10.64
CA ASP A 301 19.76 -1.04 10.27
C ASP A 301 18.99 -1.64 11.46
N ARG A 302 19.63 -1.74 12.61
CA ARG A 302 19.01 -2.24 13.84
C ARG A 302 17.86 -1.35 14.28
N ILE A 303 18.13 -0.04 14.47
CA ILE A 303 17.09 0.90 14.90
C ILE A 303 15.99 1.06 13.83
N GLY A 304 16.35 1.05 12.55
CA GLY A 304 15.40 1.09 11.45
C GLY A 304 14.46 -0.12 11.44
N LYS A 305 14.94 -1.33 11.77
CA LYS A 305 14.12 -2.52 11.97
C LYS A 305 13.18 -2.37 13.17
N ASP A 306 13.70 -1.91 14.31
CA ASP A 306 12.91 -1.73 15.53
C ASP A 306 11.80 -0.70 15.34
N TRP A 307 12.07 0.37 14.62
CA TRP A 307 11.10 1.42 14.32
C TRP A 307 10.23 1.11 13.10
N GLY A 308 10.60 0.12 12.29
CA GLY A 308 9.91 -0.22 11.05
C GLY A 308 10.02 0.88 10.00
N ALA A 309 11.16 1.55 9.96
CA ALA A 309 11.45 2.58 8.98
C ALA A 309 11.56 2.00 7.56
N ARG A 310 11.37 2.85 6.54
CA ARG A 310 11.54 2.47 5.13
C ARG A 310 13.02 2.18 4.86
N ARG A 311 13.26 1.12 4.08
CA ARG A 311 14.62 0.66 3.79
C ARG A 311 15.45 1.73 3.08
N ASP A 312 14.88 2.38 2.08
CA ASP A 312 15.54 3.44 1.32
C ASP A 312 15.94 4.66 2.17
N ILE A 313 15.11 5.00 3.16
CA ILE A 313 15.39 6.09 4.10
C ILE A 313 16.51 5.71 5.07
N VAL A 314 16.50 4.47 5.56
CA VAL A 314 17.57 3.98 6.45
C VAL A 314 18.91 3.93 5.73
N GLU A 315 18.96 3.49 4.47
CA GLU A 315 20.17 3.49 3.64
C GLU A 315 20.68 4.93 3.39
N LYS A 316 19.80 5.87 3.04
CA LYS A 316 20.16 7.29 2.90
C LYS A 316 20.67 7.90 4.19
N ALA A 317 20.00 7.62 5.32
CA ALA A 317 20.40 8.09 6.65
C ALA A 317 21.76 7.53 7.06
N SER A 318 21.98 6.25 6.81
CA SER A 318 23.27 5.59 7.09
C SER A 318 24.41 6.25 6.32
N THR A 319 24.23 6.49 5.01
CA THR A 319 25.21 7.18 4.18
C THR A 319 25.43 8.63 4.66
N ALA A 320 24.35 9.38 4.88
CA ALA A 320 24.46 10.76 5.37
C ALA A 320 25.16 10.86 6.73
N CYS A 321 24.90 9.92 7.64
CA CYS A 321 25.58 9.87 8.92
C CYS A 321 27.08 9.55 8.78
N ALA A 322 27.44 8.58 7.94
CA ALA A 322 28.84 8.21 7.72
C ALA A 322 29.64 9.38 7.10
N GLU A 323 29.10 10.00 6.06
CA GLU A 323 29.71 11.17 5.42
C GLU A 323 29.84 12.36 6.39
N THR A 324 28.87 12.53 7.29
CA THR A 324 28.94 13.60 8.30
C THR A 324 30.08 13.33 9.30
N PHE A 325 30.24 12.08 9.74
CA PHE A 325 31.35 11.71 10.61
C PHE A 325 32.70 11.92 9.94
N GLU A 326 32.84 11.48 8.68
CA GLU A 326 34.08 11.69 7.91
C GLU A 326 34.39 13.17 7.75
N ALA A 327 33.38 13.98 7.40
CA ALA A 327 33.54 15.43 7.27
C ALA A 327 33.97 16.10 8.58
N LEU A 328 33.37 15.69 9.72
CA LEU A 328 33.74 16.22 11.03
C LEU A 328 35.16 15.82 11.42
N THR A 329 35.56 14.57 11.17
CA THR A 329 36.91 14.07 11.45
C THR A 329 37.95 14.78 10.57
N ALA A 330 37.65 14.97 9.27
CA ALA A 330 38.49 15.74 8.35
C ALA A 330 38.62 17.21 8.77
N HIS A 331 37.58 17.77 9.40
CA HIS A 331 37.60 19.14 9.95
C HIS A 331 38.36 19.25 11.30
N GLY A 332 38.98 18.17 11.75
CA GLY A 332 39.81 18.13 12.95
C GLY A 332 39.04 17.90 14.24
N VAL A 333 37.80 17.48 14.20
CA VAL A 333 37.02 17.06 15.36
C VAL A 333 37.36 15.59 15.67
N PRO A 334 37.89 15.25 16.88
CA PRO A 334 38.14 13.87 17.25
C PRO A 334 36.86 13.05 17.23
N SER A 335 36.92 11.84 16.69
CA SER A 335 35.72 10.97 16.59
C SER A 335 35.09 10.68 17.97
N GLY A 336 35.87 10.61 19.03
CA GLY A 336 35.39 10.38 20.40
C GLY A 336 34.55 11.51 20.98
N ASP A 337 34.65 12.70 20.42
CA ASP A 337 33.90 13.88 20.88
C ASP A 337 32.60 14.14 20.10
N VAL A 338 32.28 13.27 19.16
CA VAL A 338 31.06 13.37 18.35
C VAL A 338 30.01 12.40 18.88
N ALA A 339 28.86 12.89 19.27
CA ALA A 339 27.71 12.08 19.69
C ALA A 339 26.60 12.13 18.63
N LEU A 340 26.15 10.96 18.18
CA LEU A 340 25.02 10.81 17.27
C LEU A 340 23.80 10.36 18.07
N SER A 341 22.74 11.18 18.04
CA SER A 341 21.41 10.83 18.53
C SER A 341 20.44 10.76 17.35
N VAL A 342 19.73 9.65 17.24
CA VAL A 342 18.74 9.42 16.19
C VAL A 342 17.36 9.31 16.82
N GLU A 343 16.41 10.07 16.29
CA GLU A 343 15.01 10.08 16.75
C GLU A 343 14.09 9.81 15.55
N PHE A 344 13.04 9.02 15.79
CA PHE A 344 12.04 8.68 14.77
C PHE A 344 10.63 8.88 15.31
N ASP A 345 9.83 9.72 14.62
CA ASP A 345 8.45 10.01 15.01
C ASP A 345 7.39 9.41 14.05
N GLU A 346 7.79 8.45 13.20
CA GLU A 346 7.00 7.79 12.14
C GLU A 346 6.86 8.59 10.83
N VAL A 347 7.07 9.89 10.88
CA VAL A 347 7.01 10.81 9.73
C VAL A 347 8.40 11.28 9.36
N ASP A 348 9.22 11.58 10.35
CA ASP A 348 10.53 12.17 10.19
C ASP A 348 11.60 11.35 10.92
N LEU A 349 12.76 11.17 10.28
CA LEU A 349 13.96 10.64 10.88
C LEU A 349 14.93 11.80 11.15
N LEU A 350 15.16 12.09 12.41
CA LEU A 350 16.04 13.17 12.86
C LEU A 350 17.36 12.58 13.36
N MET A 351 18.46 13.00 12.78
CA MET A 351 19.81 12.63 13.18
C MET A 351 20.52 13.87 13.70
N THR A 352 20.86 13.89 14.97
CA THR A 352 21.50 15.04 15.64
C THR A 352 22.93 14.67 16.01
N PHE A 353 23.89 15.38 15.40
CA PHE A 353 25.29 15.32 15.75
C PHE A 353 25.60 16.44 16.73
N THR A 354 26.23 16.09 17.85
CA THR A 354 26.70 17.06 18.85
C THR A 354 28.22 16.92 18.94
N TYR A 355 28.93 18.00 18.70
CA TYR A 355 30.40 18.00 18.68
C TYR A 355 30.98 19.36 19.11
N PRO A 356 32.20 19.40 19.68
CA PRO A 356 32.89 20.62 20.02
C PRO A 356 33.59 21.26 18.80
N GLY A 357 34.05 22.48 18.94
CA GLY A 357 34.91 23.15 17.96
C GLY A 357 34.16 24.12 17.03
N ASN A 358 34.65 24.23 15.78
CA ASN A 358 34.07 25.13 14.82
C ASN A 358 32.88 24.47 14.06
N PRO A 359 31.88 25.27 13.65
CA PRO A 359 30.77 24.73 12.89
C PRO A 359 31.26 24.16 11.54
N LEU A 360 30.71 22.99 11.14
CA LEU A 360 31.04 22.36 9.86
C LEU A 360 30.57 23.22 8.71
N VAL A 361 31.44 23.49 7.74
CA VAL A 361 31.08 24.23 6.53
C VAL A 361 30.43 23.28 5.55
N ILE A 362 29.16 23.54 5.22
CA ILE A 362 28.39 22.73 4.28
C ILE A 362 28.13 23.53 3.00
N PRO A 363 28.87 23.25 1.91
CA PRO A 363 28.73 23.98 0.66
C PRO A 363 27.38 23.77 0.01
N THR A 364 26.88 24.81 -0.66
CA THR A 364 25.63 24.76 -1.44
C THR A 364 25.85 24.21 -2.85
N GLU A 365 27.04 24.40 -3.39
CA GLU A 365 27.45 23.99 -4.75
C GLU A 365 28.53 22.92 -4.66
N ARG A 366 28.58 22.08 -5.67
CA ARG A 366 29.60 21.03 -5.75
C ARG A 366 31.00 21.70 -5.88
N PRO A 367 31.97 21.35 -5.03
CA PRO A 367 33.34 21.85 -5.19
C PRO A 367 33.89 21.55 -6.56
N SER A 368 34.57 22.53 -7.18
CA SER A 368 35.17 22.33 -8.50
C SER A 368 36.40 21.42 -8.41
N LEU A 369 36.77 20.79 -9.55
CA LEU A 369 37.99 19.96 -9.62
C LEU A 369 39.27 20.74 -9.27
N GLN A 370 39.27 22.08 -9.52
CA GLN A 370 40.40 22.95 -9.19
C GLN A 370 40.49 23.24 -7.69
N ASP A 371 39.36 23.40 -7.03
CA ASP A 371 39.27 23.56 -5.58
C ASP A 371 39.71 22.26 -4.88
N LEU A 372 39.36 21.09 -5.48
CA LEU A 372 39.75 19.76 -5.02
C LEU A 372 41.26 19.48 -5.02
N LEU A 373 42.03 20.23 -5.81
CA LEU A 373 43.46 20.08 -5.92
C LEU A 373 44.27 21.15 -5.15
N ALA A 374 43.60 22.21 -4.67
CA ALA A 374 44.26 23.37 -4.10
C ALA A 374 44.22 23.47 -2.58
N ASP A 375 43.30 22.77 -1.89
CA ASP A 375 43.02 22.96 -0.46
C ASP A 375 43.00 21.65 0.30
N SER A 376 43.57 21.61 1.51
CA SER A 376 43.58 20.45 2.41
C SER A 376 42.20 20.14 3.06
N ASP A 377 41.28 21.10 3.02
CA ASP A 377 39.92 20.97 3.62
C ASP A 377 38.86 20.37 2.66
N VAL A 378 39.29 19.96 1.50
CA VAL A 378 38.43 19.47 0.42
C VAL A 378 37.63 18.21 0.75
N PRO A 379 38.16 17.19 1.45
CA PRO A 379 37.37 16.03 1.85
C PRO A 379 36.16 16.41 2.71
N ALA A 380 36.35 17.37 3.64
CA ALA A 380 35.27 17.85 4.50
C ALA A 380 34.18 18.60 3.70
N GLN A 381 34.57 19.40 2.71
CA GLN A 381 33.64 20.14 1.85
C GLN A 381 32.85 19.21 0.92
N LEU A 382 33.50 18.19 0.37
CA LEU A 382 32.84 17.19 -0.46
C LEU A 382 31.83 16.36 0.37
N GLY A 383 32.22 15.90 1.55
CA GLY A 383 31.34 15.20 2.48
C GLY A 383 30.14 16.07 2.87
N GLY A 384 30.34 17.35 3.20
CA GLY A 384 29.26 18.28 3.49
C GLY A 384 28.28 18.48 2.31
N TYR A 385 28.78 18.54 1.08
CA TYR A 385 27.92 18.59 -0.11
C TYR A 385 27.10 17.31 -0.30
N ILE A 386 27.72 16.13 -0.11
CA ILE A 386 27.06 14.83 -0.20
C ILE A 386 25.95 14.76 0.84
N VAL A 387 26.24 15.08 2.10
CA VAL A 387 25.25 15.12 3.19
C VAL A 387 24.03 15.96 2.78
N ARG A 388 24.27 17.17 2.28
CA ARG A 388 23.19 18.07 1.83
C ARG A 388 22.31 17.48 0.73
N LYS A 389 22.89 16.67 -0.15
CA LYS A 389 22.16 16.02 -1.24
C LYS A 389 21.29 14.86 -0.77
N TYR A 390 21.71 14.17 0.31
CA TYR A 390 21.01 13.01 0.82
C TYR A 390 19.89 13.35 1.82
N VAL A 391 19.93 14.55 2.46
CA VAL A 391 18.97 14.96 3.46
C VAL A 391 17.97 15.98 2.93
N ASP A 392 16.73 15.92 3.39
CA ASP A 392 15.67 16.85 2.96
C ASP A 392 15.81 18.22 3.62
N ARG A 393 16.23 18.25 4.90
CA ARG A 393 16.54 19.50 5.62
C ARG A 393 17.78 19.31 6.48
N LEU A 394 18.57 20.38 6.52
CA LEU A 394 19.77 20.47 7.33
C LEU A 394 19.70 21.78 8.11
N SER A 395 19.95 21.70 9.41
CA SER A 395 20.06 22.86 10.28
C SER A 395 21.22 22.72 11.23
N GLN A 396 21.93 23.81 11.47
CA GLN A 396 23.04 23.88 12.39
C GLN A 396 22.81 24.98 13.41
N THR A 397 22.98 24.61 14.69
CA THR A 397 22.82 25.52 15.81
C THR A 397 24.00 25.39 16.74
N ARG A 398 24.39 26.50 17.39
CA ARG A 398 25.46 26.50 18.39
C ARG A 398 24.87 26.70 19.78
N ALA A 399 25.17 25.81 20.69
CA ALA A 399 24.72 25.87 22.08
C ALA A 399 25.96 25.87 23.01
N GLY A 400 26.44 27.06 23.37
CA GLY A 400 27.68 27.24 24.14
C GLY A 400 28.92 26.87 23.33
N GLU A 401 29.72 25.91 23.82
CA GLU A 401 30.90 25.39 23.14
C GLU A 401 30.64 24.24 22.19
N LEU A 402 29.40 23.72 22.22
CA LEU A 402 29.00 22.58 21.39
C LEU A 402 28.17 23.03 20.17
N ASN A 403 28.47 22.45 19.04
CA ASN A 403 27.67 22.58 17.82
C ASN A 403 26.66 21.42 17.75
N LYS A 404 25.46 21.73 17.29
CA LYS A 404 24.44 20.74 16.96
C LYS A 404 24.13 20.82 15.48
N LEU A 405 24.41 19.75 14.76
CA LEU A 405 24.03 19.58 13.36
C LEU A 405 22.85 18.61 13.31
N ILE A 406 21.72 19.07 12.77
CA ILE A 406 20.50 18.28 12.69
C ILE A 406 20.24 17.99 11.22
N LEU A 407 20.21 16.71 10.89
CA LEU A 407 19.85 16.17 9.59
C LEU A 407 18.46 15.61 9.68
N LYS A 408 17.55 16.05 8.80
CA LYS A 408 16.19 15.57 8.75
C LYS A 408 15.93 14.87 7.43
N LEU A 409 15.39 13.65 7.50
CA LEU A 409 14.84 12.90 6.39
C LEU A 409 13.34 12.71 6.59
N GLU A 410 12.57 13.07 5.58
CA GLU A 410 11.13 12.83 5.55
C GLU A 410 10.87 11.37 5.16
N HIS A 411 10.09 10.66 6.00
CA HIS A 411 9.89 9.20 5.92
C HIS A 411 8.66 8.81 5.11
#